data_6b68e4f91b2d023a58ff6b1e42bad16c
#
_entry.id   6b68e4f91b2d023a58ff6b1e42bad16c
#
_cell.length_a   1.000
_cell.length_b   1.000
_cell.length_c   1.000
_cell.angle_alpha   90.00
_cell.angle_beta   90.00
_cell.angle_gamma   90.00
#
_symmetry.space_group_name_H-M   'P 1'
#
loop_
_entity.id
_entity.type
_entity.pdbx_description
1 polymer ?
#
loop_
_entity_poly.entity_id
_entity_poly.type
_entity_poly.pdbx_seq_one_letter_code
_entity_poly.pdbx_strand_id
1 'polypeptide(L)'
;MSAGLPPAEYEHPVRLADGSMRYLDAAFVDQLLAIEVDSYLCHSTLPAWSRDQTRDGELAALGWRVLHVTPFELTQTSTALVDRVARALAAVEVKRRLVG
;
A
#
# COMPACT_ATOMS: atom_id res chain seq x y z
N MET A 1 -7.90 -3.12 -18.95
CA MET A 1 -7.37 -2.28 -17.94
C MET A 1 -8.42 -1.38 -17.36
N SER A 2 -8.91 -1.73 -16.28
CA SER A 2 -10.00 -0.99 -15.69
C SER A 2 -9.49 0.31 -15.07
N ALA A 3 -10.31 1.34 -15.14
CA ALA A 3 -10.14 2.61 -14.44
C ALA A 3 -8.91 3.41 -14.83
N GLY A 4 -8.16 3.02 -15.84
CA GLY A 4 -7.00 3.78 -16.26
C GLY A 4 -5.88 3.84 -15.24
N LEU A 5 -5.83 2.92 -14.30
CA LEU A 5 -4.76 2.87 -13.32
C LEU A 5 -3.45 2.42 -13.96
N PRO A 6 -2.31 2.90 -13.48
CA PRO A 6 -1.03 2.40 -13.96
C PRO A 6 -0.85 0.93 -13.56
N PRO A 7 0.11 0.24 -14.17
CA PRO A 7 0.36 -1.15 -13.80
C PRO A 7 0.82 -1.27 -12.36
N ALA A 8 0.37 -2.34 -11.70
CA ALA A 8 0.78 -2.66 -10.33
C ALA A 8 1.58 -3.95 -10.36
N GLU A 9 2.55 -4.05 -9.47
CA GLU A 9 3.28 -5.29 -9.24
C GLU A 9 2.72 -5.98 -8.01
N TYR A 10 2.58 -7.30 -8.07
CA TYR A 10 2.04 -8.08 -6.97
C TYR A 10 3.19 -8.77 -6.24
N GLU A 11 3.04 -8.90 -4.92
CA GLU A 11 4.06 -9.47 -4.06
C GLU A 11 5.44 -8.85 -4.32
N HIS A 12 5.44 -7.52 -4.39
CA HIS A 12 6.65 -6.77 -4.69
C HIS A 12 7.60 -6.79 -3.51
N PRO A 13 8.85 -7.22 -3.68
CA PRO A 13 9.80 -7.27 -2.57
C PRO A 13 10.39 -5.91 -2.26
N VAL A 14 10.49 -5.60 -0.98
CA VAL A 14 11.16 -4.40 -0.48
C VAL A 14 12.10 -4.82 0.64
N ARG A 15 13.37 -4.42 0.54
CA ARG A 15 14.33 -4.68 1.59
C ARG A 15 14.24 -3.55 2.62
N LEU A 16 14.00 -3.91 3.86
CA LEU A 16 13.94 -2.95 4.96
C LEU A 16 15.32 -2.63 5.48
N ALA A 17 15.42 -1.62 6.32
CA ALA A 17 16.69 -1.14 6.83
C ALA A 17 17.48 -2.21 7.60
N ASP A 18 16.79 -3.13 8.26
CA ASP A 18 17.42 -4.21 9.00
C ASP A 18 17.85 -5.39 8.12
N GLY A 19 17.67 -5.28 6.81
CA GLY A 19 18.01 -6.33 5.86
C GLY A 19 16.90 -7.34 5.61
N SER A 20 15.82 -7.29 6.38
CA SER A 20 14.71 -8.21 6.14
C SER A 20 13.94 -7.82 4.89
N MET A 21 13.21 -8.79 4.33
CA MET A 21 12.40 -8.56 3.15
C MET A 21 10.94 -8.46 3.52
N ARG A 22 10.26 -7.49 2.93
CA ARG A 22 8.83 -7.36 3.03
C ARG A 22 8.25 -7.48 1.63
N TYR A 23 7.18 -8.28 1.50
CA TYR A 23 6.51 -8.43 0.21
C TYR A 23 5.20 -7.68 0.26
N LEU A 24 5.07 -6.67 -0.59
CA LEU A 24 3.86 -5.86 -0.66
C LEU A 24 2.81 -6.60 -1.49
N ASP A 25 1.57 -6.64 -1.02
CA ASP A 25 0.52 -7.36 -1.75
C ASP A 25 0.35 -6.80 -3.16
N ALA A 26 0.33 -5.49 -3.28
CA ALA A 26 0.37 -4.83 -4.57
C ALA A 26 1.14 -3.52 -4.43
N ALA A 27 1.84 -3.14 -5.48
CA ALA A 27 2.66 -1.94 -5.45
C ALA A 27 2.61 -1.20 -6.78
N PHE A 28 2.37 0.09 -6.70
CA PHE A 28 2.60 1.01 -7.81
C PHE A 28 3.99 1.58 -7.60
N VAL A 29 4.98 0.95 -8.21
CA VAL A 29 6.38 1.18 -7.86
C VAL A 29 6.83 2.60 -8.18
N ASP A 30 6.46 3.11 -9.34
CA ASP A 30 6.86 4.46 -9.74
C ASP A 30 6.28 5.52 -8.81
N GLN A 31 5.11 5.28 -8.27
CA GLN A 31 4.43 6.21 -7.37
C GLN A 31 4.73 5.95 -5.90
N LEU A 32 5.44 4.86 -5.61
CA LEU A 32 5.75 4.45 -4.24
C LEU A 32 4.49 4.32 -3.38
N LEU A 33 3.46 3.72 -3.96
CA LEU A 33 2.21 3.45 -3.27
C LEU A 33 2.03 1.95 -3.14
N ALA A 34 1.93 1.47 -1.91
CA ALA A 34 1.70 0.07 -1.60
C ALA A 34 0.25 -0.14 -1.19
N ILE A 35 -0.33 -1.23 -1.65
CA ILE A 35 -1.66 -1.66 -1.21
C ILE A 35 -1.47 -2.92 -0.39
N GLU A 36 -1.94 -2.91 0.85
CA GLU A 36 -1.84 -4.05 1.75
C GLU A 36 -3.23 -4.52 2.13
N VAL A 37 -3.47 -5.82 1.98
CA VAL A 37 -4.76 -6.41 2.36
C VAL A 37 -4.65 -6.86 3.81
N ASP A 38 -5.42 -6.23 4.68
CA ASP A 38 -5.38 -6.54 6.10
C ASP A 38 -6.34 -7.67 6.41
N SER A 39 -5.84 -8.74 6.99
CA SER A 39 -6.67 -9.79 7.52
C SER A 39 -7.01 -9.44 8.96
N TYR A 40 -8.29 -9.25 9.23
CA TYR A 40 -8.73 -8.90 10.56
C TYR A 40 -8.26 -9.91 11.61
N LEU A 41 -8.31 -11.20 11.26
CA LEU A 41 -7.93 -12.25 12.20
C LEU A 41 -6.44 -12.23 12.53
N CYS A 42 -5.61 -11.74 11.62
CA CYS A 42 -4.17 -11.69 11.85
C CYS A 42 -3.76 -10.54 12.75
N HIS A 43 -4.63 -9.57 12.98
CA HIS A 43 -4.31 -8.35 13.71
C HIS A 43 -5.06 -8.25 15.03
N SER A 44 -5.49 -9.40 15.57
CA SER A 44 -6.30 -9.42 16.78
C SER A 44 -5.49 -9.27 18.05
N THR A 45 -4.16 -9.34 17.99
CA THR A 45 -3.31 -9.22 19.17
C THR A 45 -2.50 -7.94 19.15
N LEU A 46 -2.22 -7.39 20.33
CA LEU A 46 -1.41 -6.19 20.43
C LEU A 46 0.01 -6.37 19.88
N PRO A 47 0.71 -7.49 20.15
CA PRO A 47 2.02 -7.68 19.53
C PRO A 47 1.99 -7.70 17.99
N ALA A 48 0.98 -8.31 17.40
CA ALA A 48 0.85 -8.34 15.95
C ALA A 48 0.61 -6.94 15.40
N TRP A 49 -0.28 -6.18 16.04
CA TRP A 49 -0.56 -4.81 15.65
C TRP A 49 0.69 -3.94 15.74
N SER A 50 1.45 -4.08 16.81
CA SER A 50 2.66 -3.31 17.02
C SER A 50 3.71 -3.60 15.93
N ARG A 51 3.88 -4.88 15.56
CA ARG A 51 4.80 -5.24 14.48
C ARG A 51 4.38 -4.62 13.15
N ASP A 52 3.08 -4.61 12.87
CA ASP A 52 2.58 -4.04 11.63
C ASP A 52 2.83 -2.53 11.58
N GLN A 53 2.63 -1.84 12.69
CA GLN A 53 2.91 -0.42 12.77
C GLN A 53 4.40 -0.13 12.53
N THR A 54 5.27 -0.94 13.11
CA THR A 54 6.70 -0.79 12.91
C THR A 54 7.07 -1.00 11.45
N ARG A 55 6.53 -2.03 10.81
CA ARG A 55 6.80 -2.32 9.40
C ARG A 55 6.31 -1.19 8.49
N ASP A 56 5.13 -0.66 8.76
CA ASP A 56 4.61 0.46 7.99
C ASP A 56 5.51 1.68 8.16
N GLY A 57 6.01 1.92 9.37
CA GLY A 57 6.96 2.99 9.62
C GLY A 57 8.24 2.82 8.83
N GLU A 58 8.76 1.60 8.73
CA GLU A 58 9.95 1.32 7.94
C GLU A 58 9.72 1.54 6.45
N LEU A 59 8.55 1.17 5.95
CA LEU A 59 8.18 1.45 4.56
C LEU A 59 8.07 2.96 4.32
N ALA A 60 7.46 3.67 5.23
CA ALA A 60 7.35 5.13 5.12
C ALA A 60 8.73 5.79 5.09
N ALA A 61 9.67 5.28 5.87
CA ALA A 61 11.03 5.80 5.88
C ALA A 61 11.73 5.61 4.53
N LEU A 62 11.32 4.60 3.76
CA LEU A 62 11.83 4.36 2.42
C LEU A 62 11.07 5.15 1.34
N GLY A 63 10.11 5.95 1.74
CA GLY A 63 9.33 6.76 0.82
C GLY A 63 7.99 6.16 0.39
N TRP A 64 7.65 4.99 0.90
CA TRP A 64 6.40 4.34 0.52
C TRP A 64 5.22 4.90 1.31
N ARG A 65 4.09 5.04 0.63
CA ARG A 65 2.80 5.24 1.28
C ARG A 65 2.09 3.92 1.27
N VAL A 66 1.42 3.58 2.37
CA VAL A 66 0.73 2.29 2.48
C VAL A 66 -0.76 2.56 2.60
N LEU A 67 -1.53 1.96 1.70
CA LEU A 67 -2.98 2.02 1.72
C LEU A 67 -3.49 0.65 2.13
N HIS A 68 -4.17 0.59 3.27
CA HIS A 68 -4.72 -0.66 3.77
C HIS A 68 -6.12 -0.87 3.25
N VAL A 69 -6.41 -2.07 2.78
CA VAL A 69 -7.75 -2.46 2.35
C VAL A 69 -8.15 -3.73 3.06
N THR A 70 -9.45 -3.93 3.21
CA THR A 70 -9.96 -5.14 3.86
C THR A 70 -10.35 -6.17 2.82
N PRO A 71 -10.33 -7.46 3.17
CA PRO A 71 -10.85 -8.49 2.25
C PRO A 71 -12.29 -8.21 1.86
N PHE A 72 -13.09 -7.66 2.77
CA PHE A 72 -14.47 -7.31 2.48
C PHE A 72 -14.55 -6.29 1.33
N GLU A 73 -13.71 -5.25 1.38
CA GLU A 73 -13.67 -4.25 0.31
C GLU A 73 -13.33 -4.87 -1.03
N LEU A 74 -12.46 -5.87 -1.03
CA LEU A 74 -12.07 -6.55 -2.27
C LEU A 74 -13.20 -7.39 -2.85
N THR A 75 -14.11 -7.90 -2.02
CA THR A 75 -15.21 -8.73 -2.49
C THR A 75 -16.39 -7.91 -2.97
N GLN A 76 -16.44 -6.63 -2.63
CA GLN A 76 -17.47 -5.74 -3.13
C GLN A 76 -17.10 -5.28 -4.53
N THR A 77 -18.08 -4.90 -5.33
CA THR A 77 -17.78 -4.27 -6.60
C THR A 77 -17.11 -2.96 -6.29
N SER A 78 -15.86 -2.93 -6.58
CA SER A 78 -14.97 -2.02 -5.90
C SER A 78 -14.78 -0.70 -6.61
N THR A 79 -15.86 -0.08 -7.10
CA THR A 79 -15.77 1.27 -7.64
C THR A 79 -15.20 2.23 -6.61
N ALA A 80 -15.66 2.10 -5.36
CA ALA A 80 -15.17 2.96 -4.28
C ALA A 80 -13.70 2.71 -3.99
N LEU A 81 -13.26 1.45 -4.03
CA LEU A 81 -11.86 1.13 -3.78
C LEU A 81 -10.98 1.63 -4.93
N VAL A 82 -11.39 1.40 -6.17
CA VAL A 82 -10.65 1.90 -7.33
C VAL A 82 -10.54 3.41 -7.29
N ASP A 83 -11.62 4.10 -6.94
CA ASP A 83 -11.60 5.54 -6.81
C ASP A 83 -10.63 6.01 -5.72
N ARG A 84 -10.60 5.31 -4.59
CA ARG A 84 -9.67 5.64 -3.51
C ARG A 84 -8.22 5.48 -3.96
N VAL A 85 -7.92 4.40 -4.67
CA VAL A 85 -6.57 4.18 -5.20
C VAL A 85 -6.22 5.26 -6.21
N ALA A 86 -7.14 5.60 -7.09
CA ALA A 86 -6.90 6.64 -8.09
C ALA A 86 -6.62 7.98 -7.43
N ARG A 87 -7.36 8.32 -6.37
CA ARG A 87 -7.12 9.56 -5.64
C ARG A 87 -5.78 9.56 -4.92
N ALA A 88 -5.36 8.41 -4.39
CA ALA A 88 -4.06 8.28 -3.74
C ALA A 88 -2.94 8.47 -4.75
N LEU A 89 -3.07 7.91 -5.96
CA LEU A 89 -2.09 8.09 -7.01
C LEU A 89 -2.04 9.54 -7.49
N ALA A 90 -3.20 10.18 -7.63
CA ALA A 90 -3.26 11.59 -8.04
C ALA A 90 -2.59 12.48 -7.01
N ALA A 91 -2.74 12.19 -5.73
CA ALA A 91 -2.09 12.95 -4.66
C ALA A 91 -0.57 12.88 -4.77
N VAL A 92 -0.02 11.73 -5.14
CA VAL A 92 1.42 11.59 -5.38
C VAL A 92 1.87 12.50 -6.53
N GLU A 93 1.12 12.51 -7.62
CA GLU A 93 1.47 13.35 -8.77
C GLU A 93 1.44 14.83 -8.45
N VAL A 94 0.42 15.27 -7.73
CA VAL A 94 0.32 16.67 -7.32
C VAL A 94 1.52 17.05 -6.45
N LYS A 95 1.87 16.21 -5.51
CA LYS A 95 3.01 16.47 -4.62
C LYS A 95 4.31 16.57 -5.41
N ARG A 96 4.51 15.71 -6.40
CA ARG A 96 5.70 15.76 -7.24
C ARG A 96 5.79 17.07 -8.02
N ARG A 97 4.68 17.54 -8.54
CA ARG A 97 4.64 18.80 -9.28
C ARG A 97 4.96 20.00 -8.39
N LEU A 98 4.49 19.97 -7.15
CA LEU A 98 4.73 21.07 -6.22
C LEU A 98 6.17 21.12 -5.74
N VAL A 99 6.83 19.98 -5.66
CA VAL A 99 8.20 19.89 -5.15
C VAL A 99 9.22 19.98 -6.27
N GLY A 100 8.87 19.38 -7.39
CA GLY A 100 9.77 19.27 -8.51
C GLY A 100 9.64 20.42 -9.46
#